data_f7193bab91bd82d5610d434b5085eff0
#
_entry.id   f7193bab91bd82d5610d434b5085eff0
#
_cell.length_a   1.000
_cell.length_b   1.000
_cell.length_c   1.000
_cell.angle_alpha   90.00
_cell.angle_beta   90.00
_cell.angle_gamma   90.00
#
_symmetry.space_group_name_H-M   'P 1'
#
loop_
_entity.id
_entity.type
_entity.pdbx_description
1 polymer ?
#
loop_
_entity_poly.entity_id
_entity_poly.type
_entity_poly.pdbx_seq_one_letter_code
_entity_poly.pdbx_strand_id
1 'polypeptide(L)'
;MRGIKEALKQLAVICNEYSVSGNFNTVNDLDNAFPTNLPRSTDVDYLYKNYNPEKLNIETGFTPIKIHSISELSKAQSGYEYLPNNYLVIGDDLGGGKPLIAVIEEGNTSVYASYDVIEPFKIASSLSGFIFSLAELIDLVYGQYGIFDIADDNDEVKGDFIDELRKRIAPLIGNEGFNAFYDYFYG
;
A
#
# COMPACT_ATOMS: atom_id res chain seq x y z
N MET A 1 -16.53 -10.74 3.58
CA MET A 1 -15.25 -10.05 3.32
C MET A 1 -15.28 -8.71 4.04
N ARG A 2 -14.24 -8.35 4.78
CA ARG A 2 -14.13 -7.00 5.40
C ARG A 2 -13.97 -6.00 4.26
N GLY A 3 -14.74 -4.89 4.28
CA GLY A 3 -14.77 -3.92 3.19
C GLY A 3 -13.70 -2.84 3.32
N ILE A 4 -13.59 -2.00 2.27
CA ILE A 4 -12.61 -0.90 2.20
C ILE A 4 -12.72 0.08 3.39
N LYS A 5 -13.94 0.34 3.88
CA LYS A 5 -14.17 1.22 5.05
C LYS A 5 -13.46 0.75 6.31
N GLU A 6 -13.56 -0.56 6.58
CA GLU A 6 -12.94 -1.18 7.75
C GLU A 6 -11.43 -1.23 7.62
N ALA A 7 -10.93 -1.53 6.40
CA ALA A 7 -9.50 -1.56 6.11
C ALA A 7 -8.85 -0.18 6.35
N LEU A 8 -9.42 0.88 5.79
CA LEU A 8 -8.92 2.24 5.94
C LEU A 8 -8.99 2.73 7.39
N LYS A 9 -10.07 2.38 8.11
CA LYS A 9 -10.18 2.69 9.53
C LYS A 9 -9.10 1.99 10.35
N GLN A 10 -8.83 0.70 10.08
CA GLN A 10 -7.77 -0.03 10.78
C GLN A 10 -6.39 0.58 10.47
N LEU A 11 -6.09 0.87 9.20
CA LEU A 11 -4.83 1.50 8.82
C LEU A 11 -4.65 2.86 9.54
N ALA A 12 -5.70 3.70 9.59
CA ALA A 12 -5.63 4.99 10.28
C ALA A 12 -5.36 4.82 11.78
N VAL A 13 -6.00 3.86 12.44
CA VAL A 13 -5.75 3.56 13.85
C VAL A 13 -4.30 3.17 14.08
N ILE A 14 -3.78 2.24 13.29
CA ILE A 14 -2.40 1.74 13.42
C ILE A 14 -1.37 2.83 13.07
N CYS A 15 -1.60 3.62 12.03
CA CYS A 15 -0.72 4.76 11.71
C CYS A 15 -0.62 5.76 12.85
N ASN A 16 -1.74 6.05 13.53
CA ASN A 16 -1.76 6.95 14.69
C ASN A 16 -1.10 6.31 15.92
N GLU A 17 -1.36 5.03 16.19
CA GLU A 17 -0.81 4.30 17.33
C GLU A 17 0.72 4.32 17.31
N TYR A 18 1.32 4.06 16.15
CA TYR A 18 2.77 4.00 15.99
C TYR A 18 3.39 5.29 15.48
N SER A 19 2.63 6.37 15.37
CA SER A 19 3.13 7.67 14.88
C SER A 19 3.84 7.55 13.52
N VAL A 20 3.24 6.78 12.60
CA VAL A 20 3.76 6.62 11.23
C VAL A 20 3.87 7.99 10.57
N SER A 21 4.97 8.22 9.84
CA SER A 21 5.26 9.52 9.23
C SER A 21 4.17 9.96 8.24
N GLY A 22 3.73 11.20 8.36
CA GLY A 22 2.66 11.78 7.55
C GLY A 22 1.31 11.77 8.25
N ASN A 23 0.24 11.94 7.46
CA ASN A 23 -1.12 11.98 7.97
C ASN A 23 -2.02 11.01 7.21
N PHE A 24 -2.72 10.16 7.96
CA PHE A 24 -3.73 9.25 7.43
C PHE A 24 -4.94 9.21 8.36
N ASN A 25 -5.66 10.33 8.42
CA ASN A 25 -6.86 10.50 9.23
C ASN A 25 -8.08 10.80 8.36
N THR A 26 -9.28 10.64 8.93
CA THR A 26 -10.51 11.03 8.25
C THR A 26 -10.51 12.52 7.95
N VAL A 27 -10.82 12.88 6.71
CA VAL A 27 -10.89 14.26 6.22
C VAL A 27 -12.36 14.64 6.09
N ASN A 28 -12.77 15.74 6.70
CA ASN A 28 -14.16 16.20 6.67
C ASN A 28 -14.50 17.09 5.46
N ASP A 29 -13.50 17.63 4.78
CA ASP A 29 -13.69 18.52 3.62
C ASP A 29 -12.47 18.43 2.71
N LEU A 30 -12.65 17.90 1.51
CA LEU A 30 -11.61 17.91 0.49
C LEU A 30 -11.95 18.99 -0.53
N ASP A 31 -11.29 20.14 -0.45
CA ASP A 31 -11.28 21.17 -1.51
C ASP A 31 -10.66 20.64 -2.82
N ASN A 32 -10.00 19.49 -2.79
CA ASN A 32 -9.34 18.89 -3.94
C ASN A 32 -10.24 17.86 -4.63
N ALA A 33 -10.79 18.20 -5.77
CA ALA A 33 -11.50 17.26 -6.61
C ALA A 33 -10.54 16.19 -7.15
N PHE A 34 -10.99 14.93 -7.16
CA PHE A 34 -10.22 13.84 -7.78
C PHE A 34 -9.97 14.14 -9.27
N PRO A 35 -8.73 13.97 -9.79
CA PRO A 35 -8.41 14.28 -11.19
C PRO A 35 -9.31 13.52 -12.17
N THR A 36 -9.98 14.23 -13.06
CA THR A 36 -10.99 13.67 -13.98
C THR A 36 -10.41 12.76 -15.05
N ASN A 37 -9.12 12.87 -15.32
CA ASN A 37 -8.38 12.08 -16.31
C ASN A 37 -7.81 10.79 -15.75
N LEU A 38 -7.92 10.53 -14.44
CA LEU A 38 -7.42 9.33 -13.81
C LEU A 38 -8.52 8.29 -13.61
N PRO A 39 -8.18 6.98 -13.68
CA PRO A 39 -9.16 5.91 -13.47
C PRO A 39 -9.67 5.90 -12.02
N ARG A 40 -10.93 5.51 -11.87
CA ARG A 40 -11.65 5.57 -10.59
C ARG A 40 -12.44 4.28 -10.34
N SER A 41 -12.58 3.95 -9.07
CA SER A 41 -13.49 2.92 -8.57
C SER A 41 -14.14 3.40 -7.28
N THR A 42 -15.16 2.69 -6.82
CA THR A 42 -15.81 2.99 -5.53
C THR A 42 -14.81 2.95 -4.37
N ASP A 43 -13.86 2.02 -4.39
CA ASP A 43 -12.86 1.86 -3.32
C ASP A 43 -11.82 2.98 -3.35
N VAL A 44 -11.34 3.34 -4.53
CA VAL A 44 -10.42 4.48 -4.74
C VAL A 44 -11.09 5.79 -4.34
N ASP A 45 -12.32 6.01 -4.77
CA ASP A 45 -13.10 7.20 -4.38
C ASP A 45 -13.28 7.26 -2.86
N TYR A 46 -13.56 6.13 -2.22
CA TYR A 46 -13.74 6.09 -0.78
C TYR A 46 -12.43 6.41 -0.04
N LEU A 47 -11.29 5.87 -0.50
CA LEU A 47 -9.97 6.17 0.04
C LEU A 47 -9.71 7.68 0.00
N TYR A 48 -9.71 8.28 -1.19
CA TYR A 48 -9.30 9.67 -1.35
C TYR A 48 -10.33 10.68 -0.82
N LYS A 49 -11.61 10.34 -0.83
CA LYS A 49 -12.67 11.22 -0.30
C LYS A 49 -12.69 11.27 1.23
N ASN A 50 -12.29 10.20 1.90
CA ASN A 50 -12.45 10.11 3.36
C ASN A 50 -11.13 10.13 4.14
N TYR A 51 -10.01 9.77 3.52
CA TYR A 51 -8.73 9.65 4.24
C TYR A 51 -7.59 10.45 3.61
N ASN A 52 -7.52 10.60 2.30
CA ASN A 52 -6.51 11.34 1.55
C ASN A 52 -5.12 11.36 2.19
N PRO A 53 -4.24 10.36 1.93
CA PRO A 53 -2.91 10.31 2.52
C PRO A 53 -2.13 11.60 2.28
N GLU A 54 -1.50 12.16 3.30
CA GLU A 54 -0.66 13.34 3.18
C GLU A 54 0.74 13.04 3.66
N LYS A 55 1.69 12.92 2.72
CA LYS A 55 3.09 12.58 3.01
C LYS A 55 3.20 11.29 3.84
N LEU A 56 2.28 10.35 3.61
CA LEU A 56 2.27 9.07 4.33
C LEU A 56 3.43 8.21 3.85
N ASN A 57 4.43 8.08 4.69
CA ASN A 57 5.60 7.23 4.48
C ASN A 57 5.59 6.10 5.50
N ILE A 58 5.66 4.86 5.02
CA ILE A 58 5.62 3.65 5.84
C ILE A 58 6.99 2.99 5.75
N GLU A 59 7.69 2.92 6.87
CA GLU A 59 8.92 2.15 6.99
C GLU A 59 8.59 0.66 7.11
N THR A 60 9.33 -0.15 6.38
CA THR A 60 9.12 -1.60 6.37
C THR A 60 10.35 -2.37 6.86
N GLY A 61 11.42 -1.62 7.13
CA GLY A 61 12.72 -2.15 7.47
C GLY A 61 13.62 -2.46 6.27
N PHE A 62 13.06 -2.56 5.04
CA PHE A 62 13.82 -2.78 3.79
C PHE A 62 13.39 -1.84 2.67
N THR A 63 12.17 -1.98 2.16
CA THR A 63 11.65 -1.13 1.09
C THR A 63 10.59 -0.19 1.66
N PRO A 64 10.95 1.00 2.17
CA PRO A 64 9.99 1.97 2.65
C PRO A 64 9.15 2.51 1.48
N ILE A 65 7.86 2.73 1.73
CA ILE A 65 6.92 3.19 0.71
C ILE A 65 6.27 4.50 1.10
N LYS A 66 5.81 5.24 0.09
CA LYS A 66 4.88 6.37 0.23
C LYS A 66 3.54 6.03 -0.42
N ILE A 67 2.47 6.49 0.19
CA ILE A 67 1.13 6.47 -0.43
C ILE A 67 0.82 7.89 -0.87
N HIS A 68 0.46 8.06 -2.15
CA HIS A 68 0.24 9.36 -2.75
C HIS A 68 -1.07 10.00 -2.27
N SER A 69 -1.01 11.29 -1.98
CA SER A 69 -2.21 12.12 -1.77
C SER A 69 -2.92 12.39 -3.11
N ILE A 70 -4.17 12.81 -3.03
CA ILE A 70 -4.97 13.17 -4.22
C ILE A 70 -4.27 14.21 -5.11
N SER A 71 -3.57 15.17 -4.50
CA SER A 71 -2.82 16.23 -5.20
C SER A 71 -1.56 15.72 -5.92
N GLU A 72 -1.04 14.55 -5.52
CA GLU A 72 0.16 13.95 -6.09
C GLU A 72 -0.16 12.97 -7.22
N LEU A 73 -1.39 12.44 -7.31
CA LEU A 73 -1.76 11.37 -8.24
C LEU A 73 -1.44 11.68 -9.70
N SER A 74 -1.78 12.89 -10.18
CA SER A 74 -1.52 13.26 -11.59
C SER A 74 -0.02 13.29 -11.91
N LYS A 75 0.79 13.78 -10.96
CA LYS A 75 2.24 13.80 -11.11
C LYS A 75 2.83 12.39 -11.03
N ALA A 76 2.36 11.56 -10.09
CA ALA A 76 2.79 10.17 -9.99
C ALA A 76 2.46 9.40 -11.27
N GLN A 77 1.23 9.53 -11.78
CA GLN A 77 0.81 8.85 -13.01
C GLN A 77 1.65 9.25 -14.23
N SER A 78 2.08 10.52 -14.34
CA SER A 78 2.91 10.98 -15.46
C SER A 78 4.31 10.34 -15.49
N GLY A 79 4.78 9.77 -14.41
CA GLY A 79 6.01 8.97 -14.38
C GLY A 79 5.86 7.56 -14.97
N TYR A 80 4.62 7.10 -15.18
CA TYR A 80 4.28 5.75 -15.59
C TYR A 80 3.30 5.71 -16.78
N GLU A 81 3.55 6.55 -17.80
CA GLU A 81 2.67 6.71 -18.98
C GLU A 81 2.51 5.42 -19.83
N TYR A 82 3.40 4.45 -19.65
CA TYR A 82 3.33 3.16 -20.32
C TYR A 82 2.27 2.21 -19.75
N LEU A 83 1.75 2.50 -18.55
CA LEU A 83 0.71 1.68 -17.91
C LEU A 83 -0.64 1.83 -18.64
N PRO A 84 -1.46 0.77 -18.68
CA PRO A 84 -2.83 0.82 -19.20
C PRO A 84 -3.70 1.90 -18.52
N ASN A 85 -4.70 2.42 -19.23
CA ASN A 85 -5.55 3.52 -18.74
C ASN A 85 -6.40 3.19 -17.49
N ASN A 86 -6.57 1.92 -17.16
CA ASN A 86 -7.28 1.49 -15.94
C ASN A 86 -6.33 1.22 -14.75
N TYR A 87 -5.05 1.57 -14.88
CA TYR A 87 -4.05 1.48 -13.83
C TYR A 87 -3.84 2.85 -13.17
N LEU A 88 -4.00 2.93 -11.86
CA LEU A 88 -3.77 4.13 -11.07
C LEU A 88 -2.58 3.91 -10.13
N VAL A 89 -1.54 4.71 -10.27
CA VAL A 89 -0.40 4.69 -9.34
C VAL A 89 -0.80 5.35 -8.03
N ILE A 90 -0.97 4.55 -6.97
CA ILE A 90 -1.43 4.98 -5.64
C ILE A 90 -0.28 5.15 -4.63
N GLY A 91 0.88 4.68 -4.96
CA GLY A 91 2.08 4.76 -4.11
C GLY A 91 3.33 4.35 -4.85
N ASP A 92 4.47 4.45 -4.18
CA ASP A 92 5.77 4.08 -4.71
C ASP A 92 6.75 3.79 -3.57
N ASP A 93 7.89 3.17 -3.84
CA ASP A 93 8.99 3.20 -2.90
C ASP A 93 9.53 4.64 -2.73
N LEU A 94 10.26 4.93 -1.66
CA LEU A 94 10.78 6.28 -1.43
C LEU A 94 11.82 6.73 -2.47
N GLY A 95 12.50 5.78 -3.11
CA GLY A 95 13.43 6.03 -4.23
C GLY A 95 12.73 6.38 -5.54
N GLY A 96 11.49 5.89 -5.70
CA GLY A 96 10.73 5.88 -6.96
C GLY A 96 11.25 4.81 -7.93
N GLY A 97 10.33 4.10 -8.57
CA GLY A 97 10.65 3.02 -9.51
C GLY A 97 10.01 1.67 -9.16
N LYS A 98 9.39 1.58 -7.96
CA LYS A 98 8.61 0.43 -7.54
C LYS A 98 7.15 0.83 -7.29
N PRO A 99 6.35 1.20 -8.32
CA PRO A 99 5.00 1.70 -8.13
C PRO A 99 4.06 0.66 -7.55
N LEU A 100 3.20 1.13 -6.65
CA LEU A 100 2.00 0.43 -6.18
C LEU A 100 0.81 0.91 -7.00
N ILE A 101 0.11 -0.01 -7.65
CA ILE A 101 -0.85 0.28 -8.69
C ILE A 101 -2.21 -0.31 -8.34
N ALA A 102 -3.23 0.54 -8.20
CA ALA A 102 -4.61 0.09 -8.16
C ALA A 102 -5.09 -0.19 -9.59
N VAL A 103 -5.44 -1.44 -9.89
CA VAL A 103 -5.99 -1.83 -11.19
C VAL A 103 -7.52 -1.87 -11.07
N ILE A 104 -8.16 -0.97 -11.82
CA ILE A 104 -9.61 -0.77 -11.77
C ILE A 104 -10.27 -1.69 -12.79
N GLU A 105 -11.06 -2.63 -12.29
CA GLU A 105 -11.86 -3.58 -13.06
C GLU A 105 -13.35 -3.40 -12.71
N GLU A 106 -14.24 -3.99 -13.48
CA GLU A 106 -15.67 -3.93 -13.19
C GLU A 106 -15.99 -4.63 -11.87
N GLY A 107 -16.43 -3.83 -10.88
CA GLY A 107 -16.82 -4.31 -9.56
C GLY A 107 -15.65 -4.69 -8.62
N ASN A 108 -14.39 -4.47 -9.01
CA ASN A 108 -13.22 -4.80 -8.21
C ASN A 108 -12.08 -3.79 -8.41
N THR A 109 -11.22 -3.69 -7.40
CA THR A 109 -9.96 -2.93 -7.47
C THR A 109 -8.86 -3.80 -6.90
N SER A 110 -8.10 -4.46 -7.77
CA SER A 110 -6.93 -5.24 -7.36
C SER A 110 -5.69 -4.35 -7.21
N VAL A 111 -4.67 -4.84 -6.51
CA VAL A 111 -3.41 -4.09 -6.33
C VAL A 111 -2.27 -4.89 -6.94
N TYR A 112 -1.48 -4.17 -7.74
CA TYR A 112 -0.28 -4.65 -8.41
C TYR A 112 0.92 -3.84 -7.95
N ALA A 113 2.09 -4.40 -8.15
CA ALA A 113 3.37 -3.69 -8.05
C ALA A 113 4.17 -3.91 -9.32
N SER A 114 5.20 -3.10 -9.52
CA SER A 114 6.15 -3.27 -10.61
C SER A 114 7.55 -2.92 -10.12
N TYR A 115 8.57 -3.37 -10.85
CA TYR A 115 9.96 -2.95 -10.70
C TYR A 115 10.35 -2.20 -11.98
N ASP A 116 10.55 -0.89 -11.86
CA ASP A 116 10.85 -0.01 -13.02
C ASP A 116 9.83 -0.19 -14.17
N VAL A 117 10.31 -0.58 -15.35
CA VAL A 117 9.50 -0.80 -16.57
C VAL A 117 9.10 -2.26 -16.80
N ILE A 118 9.20 -3.10 -15.78
CA ILE A 118 8.81 -4.52 -15.86
C ILE A 118 7.28 -4.63 -15.77
N GLU A 119 6.72 -5.67 -16.41
CA GLU A 119 5.28 -5.94 -16.36
C GLU A 119 4.79 -6.05 -14.90
N PRO A 120 3.72 -5.31 -14.53
CA PRO A 120 3.20 -5.33 -13.18
C PRO A 120 2.69 -6.71 -12.77
N PHE A 121 2.97 -7.10 -11.53
CA PHE A 121 2.52 -8.34 -10.92
C PHE A 121 1.53 -8.08 -9.79
N LYS A 122 0.55 -9.00 -9.64
CA LYS A 122 -0.53 -8.85 -8.65
C LYS A 122 -0.03 -9.20 -7.25
N ILE A 123 -0.23 -8.29 -6.30
CA ILE A 123 0.05 -8.51 -4.87
C ILE A 123 -1.21 -8.68 -4.03
N ALA A 124 -2.36 -8.15 -4.47
CA ALA A 124 -3.63 -8.37 -3.78
C ALA A 124 -4.81 -8.36 -4.76
N SER A 125 -5.78 -9.23 -4.51
CA SER A 125 -7.00 -9.32 -5.32
C SER A 125 -8.02 -8.22 -5.01
N SER A 126 -7.81 -7.42 -3.96
CA SER A 126 -8.64 -6.27 -3.62
C SER A 126 -7.84 -5.18 -2.93
N LEU A 127 -8.24 -3.92 -3.13
CA LEU A 127 -7.64 -2.78 -2.43
C LEU A 127 -7.82 -2.91 -0.90
N SER A 128 -8.97 -3.39 -0.44
CA SER A 128 -9.20 -3.62 0.99
C SER A 128 -8.24 -4.66 1.58
N GLY A 129 -8.00 -5.78 0.88
CA GLY A 129 -7.03 -6.80 1.31
C GLY A 129 -5.61 -6.24 1.41
N PHE A 130 -5.18 -5.44 0.43
CA PHE A 130 -3.88 -4.77 0.46
C PHE A 130 -3.76 -3.79 1.64
N ILE A 131 -4.77 -2.95 1.87
CA ILE A 131 -4.78 -1.98 2.97
C ILE A 131 -4.75 -2.69 4.34
N PHE A 132 -5.49 -3.78 4.52
CA PHE A 132 -5.37 -4.60 5.72
C PHE A 132 -3.96 -5.18 5.88
N SER A 133 -3.34 -5.64 4.79
CA SER A 133 -1.97 -6.17 4.82
C SER A 133 -0.95 -5.11 5.22
N LEU A 134 -1.13 -3.86 4.78
CA LEU A 134 -0.30 -2.74 5.24
C LEU A 134 -0.48 -2.47 6.74
N ALA A 135 -1.71 -2.52 7.25
CA ALA A 135 -1.96 -2.34 8.68
C ALA A 135 -1.27 -3.43 9.52
N GLU A 136 -1.36 -4.70 9.10
CA GLU A 136 -0.68 -5.81 9.76
C GLU A 136 0.86 -5.70 9.66
N LEU A 137 1.37 -5.26 8.52
CA LEU A 137 2.81 -5.01 8.33
C LEU A 137 3.30 -3.92 9.30
N ILE A 138 2.60 -2.80 9.40
CA ILE A 138 2.96 -1.71 10.31
C ILE A 138 2.93 -2.20 11.76
N ASP A 139 1.87 -2.90 12.19
CA ASP A 139 1.77 -3.44 13.55
C ASP A 139 2.94 -4.40 13.87
N LEU A 140 3.33 -5.21 12.90
CA LEU A 140 4.46 -6.14 13.07
C LEU A 140 5.80 -5.40 13.15
N VAL A 141 6.07 -4.50 12.20
CA VAL A 141 7.36 -3.81 12.07
C VAL A 141 7.55 -2.77 13.17
N TYR A 142 6.54 -1.95 13.46
CA TYR A 142 6.67 -0.87 14.46
C TYR A 142 6.37 -1.35 15.88
N GLY A 143 5.43 -2.30 16.04
CA GLY A 143 4.94 -2.72 17.35
C GLY A 143 5.66 -3.93 17.94
N GLN A 144 5.90 -4.95 17.13
CA GLN A 144 6.41 -6.22 17.66
C GLN A 144 7.95 -6.35 17.53
N TYR A 145 8.52 -5.96 16.38
CA TYR A 145 9.96 -6.15 16.13
C TYR A 145 10.77 -4.87 16.32
N GLY A 146 10.34 -3.77 15.76
CA GLY A 146 11.13 -2.54 15.57
C GLY A 146 11.70 -2.47 14.14
N ILE A 147 11.71 -1.27 13.57
CA ILE A 147 12.08 -1.04 12.15
C ILE A 147 13.48 -1.59 11.80
N PHE A 148 14.41 -1.54 12.75
CA PHE A 148 15.80 -1.95 12.54
C PHE A 148 16.08 -3.38 13.02
N ASP A 149 15.09 -4.07 13.60
CA ASP A 149 15.28 -5.37 14.24
C ASP A 149 14.69 -6.54 13.46
N ILE A 150 14.25 -6.32 12.22
CA ILE A 150 13.68 -7.36 11.35
C ILE A 150 14.74 -8.15 10.56
N ALA A 151 15.97 -7.63 10.50
CA ALA A 151 17.12 -8.30 9.90
C ALA A 151 18.01 -8.98 10.96
N ASP A 152 18.74 -9.99 10.54
CA ASP A 152 19.79 -10.63 11.33
C ASP A 152 21.17 -9.95 11.12
N ASP A 153 22.21 -10.50 11.72
CA ASP A 153 23.58 -9.98 11.63
C ASP A 153 24.20 -10.07 10.21
N ASN A 154 23.55 -10.75 9.27
CA ASN A 154 23.95 -10.88 7.87
C ASN A 154 23.11 -9.99 6.95
N ASP A 155 22.31 -9.09 7.49
CA ASP A 155 21.32 -8.27 6.76
C ASP A 155 20.21 -9.10 6.05
N GLU A 156 19.99 -10.34 6.48
CA GLU A 156 18.91 -11.18 5.99
C GLU A 156 17.66 -11.04 6.87
N VAL A 157 16.47 -11.10 6.26
CA VAL A 157 15.19 -11.03 7.00
C VAL A 157 15.07 -12.24 7.93
N LYS A 158 14.80 -12.00 9.21
CA LYS A 158 14.66 -13.05 10.22
C LYS A 158 13.54 -14.04 9.88
N GLY A 159 13.79 -15.33 10.04
CA GLY A 159 12.83 -16.39 9.71
C GLY A 159 11.53 -16.30 10.53
N ASP A 160 11.62 -15.96 11.81
CA ASP A 160 10.46 -15.79 12.69
C ASP A 160 9.60 -14.57 12.29
N PHE A 161 10.22 -13.49 11.78
CA PHE A 161 9.51 -12.37 11.20
C PHE A 161 8.73 -12.80 9.94
N ILE A 162 9.37 -13.57 9.03
CA ILE A 162 8.73 -14.06 7.82
C ILE A 162 7.52 -14.95 8.15
N ASP A 163 7.68 -15.84 9.13
CA ASP A 163 6.61 -16.75 9.56
C ASP A 163 5.41 -15.97 10.15
N GLU A 164 5.68 -14.98 11.01
CA GLU A 164 4.61 -14.17 11.60
C GLU A 164 3.95 -13.25 10.54
N LEU A 165 4.73 -12.68 9.63
CA LEU A 165 4.23 -11.89 8.51
C LEU A 165 3.29 -12.73 7.62
N ARG A 166 3.70 -13.97 7.26
CA ARG A 166 2.88 -14.90 6.48
C ARG A 166 1.59 -15.25 7.20
N LYS A 167 1.65 -15.55 8.48
CA LYS A 167 0.49 -15.91 9.30
C LYS A 167 -0.56 -14.79 9.33
N ARG A 168 -0.13 -13.53 9.34
CA ARG A 168 -1.03 -12.37 9.38
C ARG A 168 -1.56 -11.99 8.00
N ILE A 169 -0.71 -11.98 6.98
CA ILE A 169 -1.02 -11.40 5.66
C ILE A 169 -1.60 -12.45 4.69
N ALA A 170 -1.11 -13.70 4.67
CA ALA A 170 -1.62 -14.70 3.73
C ALA A 170 -3.15 -14.95 3.84
N PRO A 171 -3.79 -14.90 5.02
CA PRO A 171 -5.25 -14.98 5.11
C PRO A 171 -6.01 -13.81 4.45
N LEU A 172 -5.36 -12.66 4.24
CA LEU A 172 -5.95 -11.44 3.67
C LEU A 172 -5.88 -11.41 2.14
N ILE A 173 -4.76 -11.87 1.57
CA ILE A 173 -4.47 -11.74 0.12
C ILE A 173 -4.17 -13.08 -0.57
N GLY A 174 -4.20 -14.19 0.15
CA GLY A 174 -3.86 -15.52 -0.34
C GLY A 174 -2.35 -15.80 -0.35
N ASN A 175 -1.95 -17.07 -0.52
CA ASN A 175 -0.53 -17.45 -0.51
C ASN A 175 0.27 -16.87 -1.68
N GLU A 176 -0.31 -16.85 -2.89
CA GLU A 176 0.33 -16.26 -4.07
C GLU A 176 0.51 -14.74 -3.88
N GLY A 177 -0.54 -14.06 -3.42
CA GLY A 177 -0.47 -12.64 -3.07
C GLY A 177 0.55 -12.36 -1.98
N PHE A 178 0.65 -13.22 -0.95
CA PHE A 178 1.66 -13.09 0.08
C PHE A 178 3.09 -13.21 -0.48
N ASN A 179 3.36 -14.18 -1.35
CA ASN A 179 4.70 -14.31 -1.94
C ASN A 179 5.07 -13.06 -2.75
N ALA A 180 4.17 -12.57 -3.58
CA ALA A 180 4.38 -11.35 -4.35
C ALA A 180 4.53 -10.09 -3.45
N PHE A 181 3.75 -10.01 -2.37
CA PHE A 181 3.88 -8.96 -1.34
C PHE A 181 5.25 -9.03 -0.66
N TYR A 182 5.68 -10.22 -0.26
CA TYR A 182 6.98 -10.43 0.36
C TYR A 182 8.12 -10.03 -0.58
N ASP A 183 8.06 -10.49 -1.84
CA ASP A 183 9.09 -10.16 -2.84
C ASP A 183 9.17 -8.63 -3.08
N TYR A 184 8.04 -7.93 -3.08
CA TYR A 184 8.02 -6.48 -3.25
C TYR A 184 8.70 -5.73 -2.10
N PHE A 185 8.46 -6.15 -0.85
CA PHE A 185 8.96 -5.44 0.33
C PHE A 185 10.34 -5.89 0.79
N TYR A 186 10.70 -7.16 0.55
CA TYR A 186 11.86 -7.83 1.15
C TYR A 186 12.72 -8.63 0.17
N GLY A 187 12.33 -8.70 -1.13
CA GLY A 187 13.05 -9.39 -2.19
C GLY A 187 14.12 -8.57 -2.91
#